data_7eec15ed401db0fcc1dbedf37094bc77
#
_entry.id   7eec15ed401db0fcc1dbedf37094bc77
#
_cell.length_a   1.000
_cell.length_b   1.000
_cell.length_c   1.000
_cell.angle_alpha   90.00
_cell.angle_beta   90.00
_cell.angle_gamma   90.00
#
_symmetry.space_group_name_H-M   'P 1'
#
loop_
_entity.id
_entity.type
_entity.pdbx_description
1 polymer ?
#
loop_
_entity_poly.entity_id
_entity_poly.type
_entity_poly.pdbx_seq_one_letter_code
_entity_poly.pdbx_strand_id
1 'polypeptide(L)'
;MPEISNYKPFPFIHCKEILFNNNETSAEYYYKPNSEILFITFDSVNILIEHEPFGLKFLRTLDVDILSFRKRKKQGYSDFSYEAFYDIVKDILPKYKRKIAYGFSLGAYAALYYTSRIDCEIFAIAPRIPAHPIYGTKEKNKLVFNHDLGLRFNDKIEPIIAYDPQNWLDNNYFKNEIEPNFPKLKLIKSDYAGHKVAQHYVQMHVLKKMVYDLYLGNTVGYDKKLRFNSVQYLSILSEICFKRKKYKWAYDISVKALGLCKNDKRANLVKYKLEVEELKKHLESALQCAKHLKNQSDLLMELKEFEKSLMYLK
;
A
#
# COMPACT_ATOMS: atom_id res chain seq x y z
N MET A 1 12.65 -25.65 4.82
CA MET A 1 11.40 -24.91 4.53
C MET A 1 10.62 -25.74 3.52
N PRO A 2 9.35 -26.12 3.76
CA PRO A 2 8.58 -26.79 2.72
C PRO A 2 8.39 -25.80 1.56
N GLU A 3 8.81 -26.19 0.39
CA GLU A 3 8.69 -25.44 -0.84
C GLU A 3 7.20 -25.25 -1.19
N ILE A 4 6.78 -23.97 -1.28
CA ILE A 4 5.46 -23.57 -1.80
C ILE A 4 5.32 -23.96 -3.31
N SER A 5 6.37 -24.53 -3.91
CA SER A 5 6.43 -24.94 -5.32
C SER A 5 5.43 -26.03 -5.71
N ASN A 6 4.84 -26.77 -4.77
CA ASN A 6 3.89 -27.85 -5.05
C ASN A 6 2.42 -27.47 -4.89
N TYR A 7 2.10 -26.21 -4.62
CA TYR A 7 0.72 -25.74 -4.59
C TYR A 7 0.21 -25.54 -6.04
N LYS A 8 -0.26 -26.62 -6.68
CA LYS A 8 -1.09 -26.47 -7.88
C LYS A 8 -2.46 -26.00 -7.41
N PRO A 9 -2.85 -24.75 -7.71
CA PRO A 9 -4.19 -24.31 -7.38
C PRO A 9 -5.16 -25.10 -8.25
N PHE A 10 -5.93 -26.02 -7.66
CA PHE A 10 -7.17 -26.45 -8.29
C PHE A 10 -8.11 -25.25 -8.21
N PRO A 11 -8.57 -24.68 -9.34
CA PRO A 11 -9.57 -23.65 -9.29
C PRO A 11 -10.86 -24.25 -8.76
N PHE A 12 -11.22 -23.93 -7.51
CA PHE A 12 -12.56 -24.22 -7.02
C PHE A 12 -13.57 -23.46 -7.90
N ILE A 13 -14.56 -24.18 -8.39
CA ILE A 13 -15.68 -23.56 -9.11
C ILE A 13 -16.56 -22.89 -8.05
N HIS A 14 -16.58 -21.57 -8.03
CA HIS A 14 -17.49 -20.80 -7.21
C HIS A 14 -18.70 -20.36 -8.03
N CYS A 15 -19.89 -20.53 -7.46
CA CYS A 15 -21.06 -19.81 -7.91
C CYS A 15 -20.91 -18.32 -7.59
N LYS A 16 -21.44 -17.45 -8.43
CA LYS A 16 -21.45 -16.01 -8.18
C LYS A 16 -22.87 -15.53 -8.03
N GLU A 17 -23.13 -14.76 -6.97
CA GLU A 17 -24.38 -14.07 -6.71
C GLU A 17 -24.12 -12.59 -6.44
N ILE A 18 -25.00 -11.71 -6.87
CA ILE A 18 -24.96 -10.27 -6.55
C ILE A 18 -25.99 -10.01 -5.47
N LEU A 19 -25.52 -9.79 -4.25
CA LEU A 19 -26.39 -9.59 -3.09
C LEU A 19 -26.87 -8.15 -2.94
N PHE A 20 -26.10 -7.20 -3.49
CA PHE A 20 -26.42 -5.78 -3.46
C PHE A 20 -25.83 -5.11 -4.70
N ASN A 21 -26.57 -4.17 -5.27
CA ASN A 21 -26.11 -3.42 -6.42
C ASN A 21 -26.86 -2.09 -6.53
N ASN A 22 -26.13 -0.99 -6.40
CA ASN A 22 -26.63 0.35 -6.67
C ASN A 22 -25.70 1.09 -7.66
N ASN A 23 -25.93 2.39 -7.86
CA ASN A 23 -25.16 3.20 -8.80
C ASN A 23 -23.69 3.40 -8.41
N GLU A 24 -23.28 3.07 -7.17
CA GLU A 24 -21.94 3.33 -6.65
C GLU A 24 -21.26 2.10 -6.07
N THR A 25 -22.02 1.23 -5.40
CA THR A 25 -21.49 0.06 -4.68
C THR A 25 -22.19 -1.23 -5.11
N SER A 26 -21.44 -2.34 -5.11
CA SER A 26 -21.97 -3.68 -5.34
C SER A 26 -21.35 -4.66 -4.34
N ALA A 27 -22.14 -5.64 -3.89
CA ALA A 27 -21.66 -6.77 -3.10
C ALA A 27 -21.80 -8.05 -3.92
N GLU A 28 -20.67 -8.68 -4.22
CA GLU A 28 -20.57 -9.90 -5.01
C GLU A 28 -20.15 -11.06 -4.10
N TYR A 29 -20.96 -12.11 -4.08
CA TYR A 29 -20.74 -13.29 -3.28
C TYR A 29 -20.32 -14.47 -4.16
N TYR A 30 -19.16 -15.02 -3.87
CA TYR A 30 -18.58 -16.19 -4.54
C TYR A 30 -18.55 -17.33 -3.54
N TYR A 31 -19.36 -18.34 -3.77
CA TYR A 31 -19.54 -19.43 -2.83
C TYR A 31 -19.48 -20.80 -3.50
N LYS A 32 -19.20 -21.80 -2.69
CA LYS A 32 -19.19 -23.20 -3.05
C LYS A 32 -19.79 -24.04 -1.90
N PRO A 33 -20.20 -25.29 -2.13
CA PRO A 33 -20.69 -26.14 -1.07
C PRO A 33 -19.68 -26.36 0.06
N ASN A 34 -20.18 -26.37 1.31
CA ASN A 34 -19.43 -26.79 2.51
C ASN A 34 -18.20 -25.95 2.90
N SER A 35 -18.12 -24.71 2.49
CA SER A 35 -17.08 -23.80 2.99
C SER A 35 -17.37 -23.36 4.42
N GLU A 36 -16.37 -23.44 5.30
CA GLU A 36 -16.49 -23.01 6.70
C GLU A 36 -15.85 -21.63 6.97
N ILE A 37 -15.16 -21.05 5.96
CA ILE A 37 -14.43 -19.79 6.07
C ILE A 37 -14.95 -18.82 5.02
N LEU A 38 -15.29 -17.61 5.48
CA LEU A 38 -15.64 -16.48 4.62
C LEU A 38 -14.54 -15.44 4.62
N PHE A 39 -14.04 -15.11 3.44
CA PHE A 39 -13.26 -13.88 3.25
C PHE A 39 -14.17 -12.73 2.82
N ILE A 40 -14.09 -11.61 3.54
CA ILE A 40 -14.78 -10.35 3.21
C ILE A 40 -13.72 -9.39 2.67
N THR A 41 -13.84 -8.99 1.41
CA THR A 41 -12.87 -8.13 0.74
C THR A 41 -13.49 -6.81 0.29
N PHE A 42 -12.67 -5.77 0.27
CA PHE A 42 -13.07 -4.44 -0.16
C PHE A 42 -12.08 -3.92 -1.20
N ASP A 43 -12.60 -3.36 -2.30
CA ASP A 43 -11.77 -2.80 -3.36
C ASP A 43 -11.03 -1.54 -2.89
N SER A 44 -9.76 -1.41 -3.32
CA SER A 44 -8.97 -0.18 -3.10
C SER A 44 -9.40 0.93 -4.07
N VAL A 45 -8.87 2.16 -3.90
CA VAL A 45 -9.26 3.33 -4.73
C VAL A 45 -9.20 3.07 -6.24
N ASN A 46 -8.18 2.33 -6.70
CA ASN A 46 -7.94 2.11 -8.13
C ASN A 46 -8.57 0.83 -8.68
N ILE A 47 -9.23 0.02 -7.85
CA ILE A 47 -9.97 -1.15 -8.30
C ILE A 47 -11.44 -0.75 -8.38
N LEU A 48 -12.00 -0.80 -9.57
CA LEU A 48 -13.41 -0.52 -9.85
C LEU A 48 -14.11 -1.78 -10.35
N ILE A 49 -15.42 -1.74 -10.46
CA ILE A 49 -16.24 -2.92 -10.76
C ILE A 49 -15.90 -3.60 -12.10
N GLU A 50 -15.30 -2.88 -13.03
CA GLU A 50 -14.82 -3.42 -14.31
C GLU A 50 -13.52 -4.25 -14.19
N HIS A 51 -12.83 -4.15 -13.06
CA HIS A 51 -11.64 -4.98 -12.77
C HIS A 51 -12.05 -6.24 -12.01
N GLU A 52 -11.12 -7.17 -11.83
CA GLU A 52 -11.31 -8.30 -10.92
C GLU A 52 -11.32 -7.81 -9.45
N PRO A 53 -12.20 -8.34 -8.56
CA PRO A 53 -12.23 -8.00 -7.15
C PRO A 53 -10.87 -8.16 -6.47
N PHE A 54 -10.60 -7.30 -5.50
CA PHE A 54 -9.37 -7.38 -4.72
C PHE A 54 -9.21 -8.76 -4.06
N GLY A 55 -8.08 -9.41 -4.34
CA GLY A 55 -7.74 -10.72 -3.75
C GLY A 55 -8.41 -11.93 -4.39
N LEU A 56 -9.46 -11.77 -5.20
CA LEU A 56 -10.29 -12.85 -5.71
C LEU A 56 -9.47 -13.95 -6.41
N LYS A 57 -8.55 -13.57 -7.29
CA LYS A 57 -7.72 -14.52 -8.05
C LYS A 57 -6.95 -15.48 -7.15
N PHE A 58 -6.43 -15.01 -6.02
CA PHE A 58 -5.73 -15.86 -5.07
C PHE A 58 -6.70 -16.60 -4.14
N LEU A 59 -7.70 -15.91 -3.60
CA LEU A 59 -8.63 -16.51 -2.65
C LEU A 59 -9.43 -17.67 -3.24
N ARG A 60 -9.73 -17.64 -4.54
CA ARG A 60 -10.35 -18.78 -5.24
C ARG A 60 -9.49 -20.06 -5.25
N THR A 61 -8.21 -19.96 -4.94
CA THR A 61 -7.33 -21.14 -4.81
C THR A 61 -7.36 -21.75 -3.42
N LEU A 62 -8.09 -21.15 -2.49
CA LEU A 62 -8.28 -21.63 -1.12
C LEU A 62 -9.67 -22.23 -0.95
N ASP A 63 -9.84 -23.03 0.10
CA ASP A 63 -11.13 -23.59 0.47
C ASP A 63 -11.96 -22.58 1.28
N VAL A 64 -12.40 -21.52 0.61
CA VAL A 64 -13.12 -20.39 1.22
C VAL A 64 -14.25 -19.91 0.33
N ASP A 65 -15.25 -19.26 0.93
CA ASP A 65 -16.16 -18.40 0.23
C ASP A 65 -15.69 -16.95 0.31
N ILE A 66 -16.11 -16.11 -0.64
CA ILE A 66 -15.61 -14.75 -0.77
C ILE A 66 -16.78 -13.80 -0.96
N LEU A 67 -16.89 -12.80 -0.09
CA LEU A 67 -17.82 -11.70 -0.21
C LEU A 67 -17.04 -10.42 -0.53
N SER A 68 -17.18 -9.92 -1.75
CA SER A 68 -16.42 -8.79 -2.25
C SER A 68 -17.30 -7.55 -2.36
N PHE A 69 -16.97 -6.52 -1.57
CA PHE A 69 -17.57 -5.20 -1.71
C PHE A 69 -16.83 -4.39 -2.75
N ARG A 70 -17.57 -4.01 -3.80
CA ARG A 70 -17.07 -3.38 -5.01
C ARG A 70 -17.56 -1.94 -5.11
N LYS A 71 -16.84 -1.10 -5.84
CA LYS A 71 -17.26 0.27 -6.12
C LYS A 71 -17.15 0.62 -7.61
N ARG A 72 -18.03 1.51 -8.05
CA ARG A 72 -18.04 2.01 -9.44
C ARG A 72 -17.25 3.29 -9.64
N LYS A 73 -17.01 4.04 -8.56
CA LYS A 73 -16.29 5.32 -8.59
C LYS A 73 -15.13 5.34 -7.60
N LYS A 74 -14.18 6.23 -7.82
CA LYS A 74 -13.00 6.40 -6.94
C LYS A 74 -13.30 7.12 -5.60
N GLN A 75 -14.56 7.32 -5.26
CA GLN A 75 -15.01 8.13 -4.13
C GLN A 75 -14.95 7.42 -2.76
N GLY A 76 -14.52 6.20 -2.72
CA GLY A 76 -14.62 5.39 -1.51
C GLY A 76 -15.99 4.73 -1.41
N TYR A 77 -16.43 4.42 -0.22
CA TYR A 77 -17.73 3.81 0.07
C TYR A 77 -18.68 4.82 0.73
N SER A 78 -18.61 6.11 0.34
CA SER A 78 -19.30 7.20 1.04
C SER A 78 -20.83 7.13 0.97
N ASP A 79 -21.36 6.46 -0.03
CA ASP A 79 -22.79 6.17 -0.21
C ASP A 79 -23.24 4.86 0.45
N PHE A 80 -22.31 4.11 1.03
CA PHE A 80 -22.57 2.79 1.59
C PHE A 80 -22.51 2.83 3.12
N SER A 81 -23.68 2.75 3.77
CA SER A 81 -23.78 2.83 5.21
C SER A 81 -23.40 1.50 5.89
N TYR A 82 -23.12 1.56 7.20
CA TYR A 82 -22.92 0.36 7.99
C TYR A 82 -24.19 -0.51 8.06
N GLU A 83 -25.34 0.12 8.13
CA GLU A 83 -26.63 -0.57 8.16
C GLU A 83 -26.86 -1.37 6.89
N ALA A 84 -26.60 -0.77 5.71
CA ALA A 84 -26.65 -1.47 4.43
C ALA A 84 -25.66 -2.64 4.36
N PHE A 85 -24.45 -2.46 4.88
CA PHE A 85 -23.48 -3.56 5.01
C PHE A 85 -24.02 -4.68 5.90
N TYR A 86 -24.52 -4.34 7.09
CA TYR A 86 -25.02 -5.31 8.05
C TYR A 86 -26.21 -6.10 7.52
N ASP A 87 -27.14 -5.43 6.82
CA ASP A 87 -28.30 -6.09 6.19
C ASP A 87 -27.90 -7.12 5.15
N ILE A 88 -26.79 -6.89 4.42
CA ILE A 88 -26.27 -7.87 3.45
C ILE A 88 -25.65 -9.08 4.16
N VAL A 89 -24.91 -8.86 5.26
CA VAL A 89 -24.08 -9.90 5.86
C VAL A 89 -24.77 -10.70 6.96
N LYS A 90 -25.80 -10.16 7.63
CA LYS A 90 -26.43 -10.75 8.83
C LYS A 90 -26.89 -12.20 8.65
N ASP A 91 -27.41 -12.56 7.47
CA ASP A 91 -27.90 -13.92 7.16
C ASP A 91 -26.82 -14.84 6.57
N ILE A 92 -25.69 -14.26 6.20
CA ILE A 92 -24.53 -14.98 5.64
C ILE A 92 -23.55 -15.37 6.74
N LEU A 93 -23.22 -14.42 7.64
CA LEU A 93 -22.19 -14.62 8.68
C LEU A 93 -22.40 -15.87 9.55
N PRO A 94 -23.63 -16.23 9.96
CA PRO A 94 -23.86 -17.42 10.80
C PRO A 94 -23.51 -18.74 10.14
N LYS A 95 -23.38 -18.77 8.80
CA LYS A 95 -23.03 -19.98 8.04
C LYS A 95 -21.55 -20.35 8.18
N TYR A 96 -20.72 -19.41 8.66
CA TYR A 96 -19.27 -19.60 8.69
C TYR A 96 -18.71 -19.68 10.11
N LYS A 97 -17.83 -20.63 10.34
CA LYS A 97 -17.09 -20.75 11.59
C LYS A 97 -16.06 -19.64 11.74
N ARG A 98 -15.42 -19.23 10.62
CA ARG A 98 -14.44 -18.15 10.61
C ARG A 98 -14.78 -17.12 9.54
N LYS A 99 -14.64 -15.86 9.90
CA LYS A 99 -14.83 -14.69 9.03
C LYS A 99 -13.55 -13.89 9.05
N ILE A 100 -13.01 -13.56 7.88
CA ILE A 100 -11.73 -12.87 7.72
C ILE A 100 -11.93 -11.69 6.76
N ALA A 101 -11.78 -10.47 7.28
CA ALA A 101 -11.77 -9.27 6.47
C ALA A 101 -10.34 -8.96 5.97
N TYR A 102 -10.21 -8.65 4.68
CA TYR A 102 -8.93 -8.43 4.05
C TYR A 102 -8.98 -7.28 3.05
N GLY A 103 -8.07 -6.34 3.18
CA GLY A 103 -8.04 -5.18 2.31
C GLY A 103 -6.69 -4.46 2.25
N PHE A 104 -6.58 -3.56 1.25
CA PHE A 104 -5.44 -2.67 1.06
C PHE A 104 -5.92 -1.23 0.88
N SER A 105 -5.21 -0.26 1.50
CA SER A 105 -5.49 1.18 1.39
C SER A 105 -6.94 1.50 1.78
N LEU A 106 -7.76 2.04 0.87
CA LEU A 106 -9.19 2.26 1.10
C LEU A 106 -9.92 0.96 1.50
N GLY A 107 -9.63 -0.15 0.83
CA GLY A 107 -10.23 -1.45 1.18
C GLY A 107 -9.84 -1.94 2.57
N ALA A 108 -8.62 -1.63 3.03
CA ALA A 108 -8.19 -1.92 4.40
C ALA A 108 -8.93 -1.06 5.43
N TYR A 109 -9.15 0.21 5.12
CA TYR A 109 -9.96 1.09 5.96
C TYR A 109 -11.42 0.62 6.03
N ALA A 110 -12.00 0.26 4.87
CA ALA A 110 -13.34 -0.29 4.80
C ALA A 110 -13.46 -1.59 5.61
N ALA A 111 -12.47 -2.49 5.54
CA ALA A 111 -12.43 -3.68 6.36
C ALA A 111 -12.49 -3.33 7.85
N LEU A 112 -11.66 -2.39 8.33
CA LEU A 112 -11.71 -1.93 9.72
C LEU A 112 -13.07 -1.33 10.08
N TYR A 113 -13.62 -0.45 9.25
CA TYR A 113 -14.87 0.25 9.53
C TYR A 113 -16.09 -0.69 9.56
N TYR A 114 -16.26 -1.51 8.54
CA TYR A 114 -17.46 -2.34 8.40
C TYR A 114 -17.41 -3.60 9.26
N THR A 115 -16.23 -4.21 9.45
CA THR A 115 -16.16 -5.52 10.12
C THR A 115 -15.74 -5.46 11.59
N SER A 116 -15.37 -4.29 12.13
CA SER A 116 -15.00 -4.16 13.55
C SER A 116 -16.12 -4.40 14.55
N ARG A 117 -17.40 -4.41 14.11
CA ARG A 117 -18.56 -4.69 14.94
C ARG A 117 -19.10 -6.11 14.84
N ILE A 118 -18.56 -6.90 13.94
CA ILE A 118 -18.89 -8.31 13.79
C ILE A 118 -17.72 -9.17 14.27
N ASP A 119 -17.99 -10.40 14.64
CA ASP A 119 -16.96 -11.38 14.98
C ASP A 119 -16.17 -11.76 13.73
N CYS A 120 -15.05 -11.05 13.48
CA CYS A 120 -14.26 -11.15 12.25
C CYS A 120 -12.78 -10.87 12.52
N GLU A 121 -11.90 -11.75 12.02
CA GLU A 121 -10.47 -11.49 11.96
C GLU A 121 -10.21 -10.41 10.89
N ILE A 122 -9.31 -9.46 11.12
CA ILE A 122 -9.05 -8.36 10.17
C ILE A 122 -7.57 -8.29 9.82
N PHE A 123 -7.25 -8.35 8.52
CA PHE A 123 -5.93 -8.04 8.00
C PHE A 123 -5.98 -6.81 7.10
N ALA A 124 -5.54 -5.68 7.65
CA ALA A 124 -5.60 -4.37 7.00
C ALA A 124 -4.20 -3.89 6.60
N ILE A 125 -3.98 -3.72 5.29
CA ILE A 125 -2.68 -3.30 4.73
C ILE A 125 -2.75 -1.82 4.35
N ALA A 126 -1.95 -0.97 5.01
CA ALA A 126 -1.87 0.48 4.81
C ALA A 126 -3.26 1.15 4.78
N PRO A 127 -4.10 0.95 5.81
CA PRO A 127 -5.46 1.47 5.83
C PRO A 127 -5.49 2.99 5.75
N ARG A 128 -6.28 3.53 4.81
CA ARG A 128 -6.47 4.99 4.65
C ARG A 128 -7.70 5.27 3.80
N ILE A 129 -8.52 6.25 4.21
CA ILE A 129 -9.66 6.72 3.44
C ILE A 129 -9.37 8.07 2.75
N PRO A 130 -9.62 8.21 1.44
CA PRO A 130 -9.39 9.45 0.71
C PRO A 130 -10.20 10.65 1.22
N ALA A 131 -11.39 10.40 1.76
CA ALA A 131 -12.31 11.44 2.24
C ALA A 131 -11.93 12.03 3.61
N HIS A 132 -10.92 11.49 4.31
CA HIS A 132 -10.58 11.95 5.67
C HIS A 132 -10.24 13.44 5.68
N PRO A 133 -10.84 14.27 6.56
CA PRO A 133 -10.70 15.73 6.53
C PRO A 133 -9.24 16.21 6.73
N ILE A 134 -8.45 15.49 7.53
CA ILE A 134 -7.04 15.85 7.80
C ILE A 134 -6.09 15.08 6.86
N TYR A 135 -6.24 13.76 6.79
CA TYR A 135 -5.27 12.86 6.14
C TYR A 135 -5.71 12.39 4.75
N GLY A 136 -6.84 12.90 4.24
CA GLY A 136 -7.37 12.54 2.94
C GLY A 136 -6.55 13.06 1.76
N THR A 137 -7.00 12.75 0.55
CA THR A 137 -6.38 13.22 -0.69
C THR A 137 -6.61 14.72 -0.90
N LYS A 138 -5.98 15.29 -1.95
CA LYS A 138 -6.21 16.69 -2.37
C LYS A 138 -7.68 16.98 -2.71
N GLU A 139 -8.45 15.96 -3.08
CA GLU A 139 -9.87 16.07 -3.43
C GLU A 139 -10.80 15.75 -2.25
N LYS A 140 -10.27 15.61 -1.03
CA LYS A 140 -11.05 15.27 0.17
C LYS A 140 -12.27 16.18 0.39
N ASN A 141 -12.18 17.46 0.06
CA ASN A 141 -13.28 18.42 0.22
C ASN A 141 -14.47 18.17 -0.74
N LYS A 142 -14.28 17.32 -1.77
CA LYS A 142 -15.32 16.88 -2.68
C LYS A 142 -15.95 15.54 -2.25
N LEU A 143 -15.46 14.95 -1.18
CA LEU A 143 -15.86 13.63 -0.68
C LEU A 143 -16.54 13.78 0.67
N VAL A 144 -17.60 13.03 0.89
CA VAL A 144 -18.26 12.97 2.20
C VAL A 144 -17.52 11.99 3.09
N PHE A 145 -17.13 12.44 4.28
CA PHE A 145 -16.53 11.59 5.32
C PHE A 145 -17.59 11.23 6.37
N ASN A 146 -18.14 10.03 6.27
CA ASN A 146 -19.14 9.47 7.18
C ASN A 146 -18.73 8.10 7.76
N HIS A 147 -17.46 7.73 7.61
CA HIS A 147 -16.89 6.45 8.05
C HIS A 147 -15.88 6.64 9.21
N ASP A 148 -16.29 7.32 10.26
CA ASP A 148 -15.45 7.52 11.45
C ASP A 148 -15.27 6.20 12.22
N LEU A 149 -14.02 5.76 12.41
CA LEU A 149 -13.69 4.54 13.17
C LEU A 149 -14.11 4.64 14.63
N GLY A 150 -14.02 5.81 15.24
CA GLY A 150 -14.39 6.04 16.62
C GLY A 150 -15.86 5.73 16.94
N LEU A 151 -16.73 5.77 15.93
CA LEU A 151 -18.14 5.41 16.08
C LEU A 151 -18.41 3.90 15.99
N ARG A 152 -17.38 3.08 15.67
CA ARG A 152 -17.53 1.67 15.30
C ARG A 152 -16.60 0.73 16.09
N PHE A 153 -16.33 1.06 17.31
CA PHE A 153 -15.38 0.34 18.14
C PHE A 153 -15.96 -0.98 18.73
N ASN A 154 -15.13 -2.04 18.71
CA ASN A 154 -15.34 -3.29 19.44
C ASN A 154 -14.00 -3.72 20.07
N ASP A 155 -13.92 -3.71 21.38
CA ASP A 155 -12.73 -4.01 22.18
C ASP A 155 -12.23 -5.45 22.10
N LYS A 156 -13.04 -6.35 21.54
CA LYS A 156 -12.68 -7.77 21.31
C LYS A 156 -11.92 -8.00 20.02
N ILE A 157 -11.93 -7.06 19.10
CA ILE A 157 -11.27 -7.21 17.80
C ILE A 157 -9.78 -6.89 17.94
N GLU A 158 -8.94 -7.80 17.43
CA GLU A 158 -7.48 -7.68 17.38
C GLU A 158 -7.00 -7.64 15.91
N PRO A 159 -7.14 -6.51 15.19
CA PRO A 159 -6.77 -6.45 13.80
C PRO A 159 -5.26 -6.56 13.61
N ILE A 160 -4.85 -7.20 12.51
CA ILE A 160 -3.47 -7.19 12.04
C ILE A 160 -3.33 -6.00 11.10
N ILE A 161 -2.50 -5.02 11.48
CA ILE A 161 -2.25 -3.80 10.71
C ILE A 161 -0.84 -3.84 10.14
N ALA A 162 -0.72 -3.79 8.81
CA ALA A 162 0.55 -3.67 8.13
C ALA A 162 0.70 -2.27 7.54
N TYR A 163 1.77 -1.51 7.88
CA TYR A 163 1.99 -0.17 7.35
C TYR A 163 3.47 0.22 7.37
N ASP A 164 3.82 1.31 6.70
CA ASP A 164 5.15 1.91 6.74
C ASP A 164 5.22 3.05 7.76
N PRO A 165 5.89 2.86 8.92
CA PRO A 165 6.02 3.91 9.92
C PRO A 165 6.94 5.06 9.48
N GLN A 166 7.73 4.90 8.41
CA GLN A 166 8.57 5.95 7.83
C GLN A 166 7.78 6.83 6.82
N ASN A 167 6.60 6.38 6.41
CA ASN A 167 5.69 7.21 5.64
C ASN A 167 4.94 8.14 6.60
N TRP A 168 5.25 9.44 6.56
CA TRP A 168 4.70 10.43 7.49
C TRP A 168 3.16 10.39 7.54
N LEU A 169 2.52 10.33 6.38
CA LEU A 169 1.05 10.36 6.29
C LEU A 169 0.42 9.09 6.89
N ASP A 170 0.92 7.91 6.51
CA ASP A 170 0.38 6.64 7.01
C ASP A 170 0.65 6.47 8.51
N ASN A 171 1.80 6.95 9.00
CA ASN A 171 2.14 6.90 10.42
C ASN A 171 1.24 7.80 11.28
N ASN A 172 0.99 9.04 10.83
CA ASN A 172 0.08 9.93 11.54
C ASN A 172 -1.36 9.41 11.49
N TYR A 173 -1.79 8.88 10.34
CA TYR A 173 -3.09 8.25 10.20
C TYR A 173 -3.24 7.07 11.17
N PHE A 174 -2.23 6.20 11.23
CA PHE A 174 -2.22 5.08 12.16
C PHE A 174 -2.34 5.55 13.61
N LYS A 175 -1.50 6.48 14.04
CA LYS A 175 -1.43 6.94 15.44
C LYS A 175 -2.67 7.69 15.89
N ASN A 176 -3.29 8.46 15.02
CA ASN A 176 -4.40 9.34 15.41
C ASN A 176 -5.77 8.73 15.15
N GLU A 177 -5.89 7.82 14.16
CA GLU A 177 -7.19 7.31 13.73
C GLU A 177 -7.35 5.79 14.01
N ILE A 178 -6.26 5.01 13.97
CA ILE A 178 -6.38 3.55 14.09
C ILE A 178 -6.01 3.09 15.50
N GLU A 179 -4.81 3.41 15.96
CA GLU A 179 -4.29 2.94 17.24
C GLU A 179 -5.22 3.27 18.43
N PRO A 180 -5.83 4.48 18.53
CA PRO A 180 -6.75 4.80 19.62
C PRO A 180 -8.04 3.97 19.60
N ASN A 181 -8.46 3.51 18.42
CA ASN A 181 -9.71 2.76 18.24
C ASN A 181 -9.53 1.23 18.32
N PHE A 182 -8.30 0.73 18.37
CA PHE A 182 -8.00 -0.70 18.48
C PHE A 182 -6.89 -0.94 19.50
N PRO A 183 -7.20 -1.02 20.80
CA PRO A 183 -6.20 -1.16 21.88
C PRO A 183 -5.44 -2.48 21.82
N LYS A 184 -6.02 -3.50 21.19
CA LYS A 184 -5.43 -4.82 20.99
C LYS A 184 -5.21 -5.04 19.50
N LEU A 185 -4.09 -4.56 18.95
CA LEU A 185 -3.78 -4.78 17.54
C LEU A 185 -2.40 -5.44 17.38
N LYS A 186 -2.22 -6.18 16.28
CA LYS A 186 -0.94 -6.76 15.87
C LYS A 186 -0.34 -5.93 14.76
N LEU A 187 0.93 -5.51 14.92
CA LEU A 187 1.61 -4.65 13.95
C LEU A 187 2.62 -5.39 13.09
N ILE A 188 2.56 -5.15 11.79
CA ILE A 188 3.58 -5.54 10.82
C ILE A 188 4.19 -4.26 10.24
N LYS A 189 5.32 -3.82 10.83
CA LYS A 189 6.03 -2.62 10.37
C LYS A 189 6.87 -2.94 9.14
N SER A 190 6.60 -2.23 8.05
CA SER A 190 7.23 -2.37 6.73
C SER A 190 7.98 -1.10 6.37
N ASP A 191 9.08 -0.84 7.09
CA ASP A 191 9.89 0.37 6.92
C ASP A 191 10.30 0.58 5.46
N TYR A 192 10.12 1.80 4.97
CA TYR A 192 10.44 2.24 3.61
C TYR A 192 9.63 1.52 2.50
N ALA A 193 8.48 0.95 2.83
CA ALA A 193 7.54 0.42 1.85
C ALA A 193 6.68 1.53 1.20
N GLY A 194 6.61 2.72 1.82
CA GLY A 194 5.69 3.77 1.44
C GLY A 194 4.23 3.32 1.60
N HIS A 195 3.29 4.10 1.04
CA HIS A 195 1.87 3.73 1.12
C HIS A 195 1.51 2.41 0.41
N LYS A 196 2.27 2.01 -0.63
CA LYS A 196 1.97 0.82 -1.43
C LYS A 196 2.50 -0.47 -0.79
N VAL A 197 2.25 -0.69 0.50
CA VAL A 197 2.76 -1.85 1.27
C VAL A 197 2.36 -3.18 0.64
N ALA A 198 1.14 -3.33 0.12
CA ALA A 198 0.73 -4.55 -0.58
C ALA A 198 1.60 -4.83 -1.82
N GLN A 199 1.95 -3.80 -2.61
CA GLN A 199 2.85 -3.96 -3.75
C GLN A 199 4.27 -4.34 -3.31
N HIS A 200 4.76 -3.78 -2.20
CA HIS A 200 6.01 -4.18 -1.58
C HIS A 200 6.02 -5.68 -1.24
N TYR A 201 4.94 -6.19 -0.64
CA TYR A 201 4.80 -7.62 -0.34
C TYR A 201 4.70 -8.49 -1.59
N VAL A 202 4.05 -8.02 -2.66
CA VAL A 202 4.02 -8.70 -3.96
C VAL A 202 5.42 -8.80 -4.55
N GLN A 203 6.20 -7.71 -4.53
CA GLN A 203 7.58 -7.69 -5.04
C GLN A 203 8.52 -8.62 -4.27
N MET A 204 8.28 -8.80 -2.98
CA MET A 204 9.02 -9.76 -2.14
C MET A 204 8.51 -11.21 -2.28
N HIS A 205 7.44 -11.45 -3.04
CA HIS A 205 6.74 -12.74 -3.15
C HIS A 205 6.18 -13.30 -1.82
N VAL A 206 5.88 -12.42 -0.83
CA VAL A 206 5.40 -12.84 0.49
C VAL A 206 3.89 -12.66 0.70
N LEU A 207 3.21 -11.81 -0.08
CA LEU A 207 1.80 -11.48 0.16
C LEU A 207 0.90 -12.73 0.19
N LYS A 208 1.06 -13.61 -0.79
CA LYS A 208 0.28 -14.85 -0.87
C LYS A 208 0.49 -15.75 0.35
N LYS A 209 1.75 -15.88 0.80
CA LYS A 209 2.08 -16.64 2.01
C LYS A 209 1.42 -16.02 3.25
N MET A 210 1.46 -14.70 3.41
CA MET A 210 0.84 -14.00 4.54
C MET A 210 -0.68 -14.24 4.57
N VAL A 211 -1.36 -14.19 3.42
CA VAL A 211 -2.80 -14.47 3.34
C VAL A 211 -3.09 -15.96 3.57
N TYR A 212 -2.20 -16.84 3.13
CA TYR A 212 -2.30 -18.28 3.39
C TYR A 212 -2.09 -18.60 4.87
N ASP A 213 -1.11 -17.98 5.53
CA ASP A 213 -0.91 -18.10 6.98
C ASP A 213 -2.17 -17.63 7.74
N LEU A 214 -2.77 -16.51 7.33
CA LEU A 214 -4.02 -16.02 7.88
C LEU A 214 -5.17 -17.03 7.70
N TYR A 215 -5.31 -17.61 6.50
CA TYR A 215 -6.27 -18.67 6.21
C TYR A 215 -6.11 -19.89 7.15
N LEU A 216 -4.88 -20.29 7.43
CA LEU A 216 -4.58 -21.41 8.34
C LEU A 216 -4.70 -21.04 9.83
N GLY A 217 -4.90 -19.77 10.19
CA GLY A 217 -4.84 -19.29 11.58
C GLY A 217 -3.43 -19.20 12.16
N ASN A 218 -2.41 -19.20 11.30
CA ASN A 218 -1.02 -19.06 11.69
C ASN A 218 -0.67 -17.57 11.94
N THR A 219 0.49 -17.33 12.57
CA THR A 219 1.04 -15.98 12.73
C THR A 219 1.38 -15.37 11.37
N VAL A 220 0.74 -14.25 11.06
CA VAL A 220 0.98 -13.50 9.82
C VAL A 220 2.25 -12.66 9.96
N GLY A 221 3.18 -12.84 9.03
CA GLY A 221 4.45 -12.10 9.02
C GLY A 221 5.34 -12.48 7.83
N TYR A 222 6.53 -11.88 7.77
CA TYR A 222 7.52 -12.16 6.72
C TYR A 222 8.95 -11.96 7.22
N ASP A 223 9.93 -12.59 6.56
CA ASP A 223 11.35 -12.34 6.82
C ASP A 223 11.74 -10.95 6.26
N LYS A 224 12.13 -10.04 7.15
CA LYS A 224 12.53 -8.67 6.78
C LYS A 224 13.74 -8.61 5.85
N LYS A 225 14.55 -9.67 5.75
CA LYS A 225 15.67 -9.74 4.78
C LYS A 225 15.18 -9.71 3.34
N LEU A 226 13.97 -10.21 3.07
CA LEU A 226 13.37 -10.23 1.72
C LEU A 226 13.07 -8.83 1.16
N ARG A 227 13.07 -7.78 1.99
CA ARG A 227 12.84 -6.38 1.56
C ARG A 227 13.79 -5.92 0.44
N PHE A 228 14.99 -6.50 0.37
CA PHE A 228 15.95 -6.18 -0.68
C PHE A 228 15.53 -6.69 -2.07
N ASN A 229 14.52 -7.53 -2.17
CA ASN A 229 13.90 -7.96 -3.43
C ASN A 229 12.82 -6.99 -3.91
N SER A 230 12.49 -5.95 -3.15
CA SER A 230 11.49 -4.96 -3.51
C SER A 230 12.11 -3.71 -4.12
N VAL A 231 11.77 -3.45 -5.38
CA VAL A 231 12.12 -2.21 -6.07
C VAL A 231 11.63 -1.00 -5.29
N GLN A 232 10.40 -1.06 -4.79
CA GLN A 232 9.80 0.04 -4.02
C GLN A 232 10.59 0.37 -2.76
N TYR A 233 11.00 -0.64 -2.00
CA TYR A 233 11.84 -0.45 -0.81
C TYR A 233 13.17 0.22 -1.17
N LEU A 234 13.88 -0.32 -2.18
CA LEU A 234 15.17 0.19 -2.60
C LEU A 234 15.05 1.63 -3.13
N SER A 235 14.05 1.92 -3.95
CA SER A 235 13.84 3.25 -4.52
C SER A 235 13.54 4.30 -3.44
N ILE A 236 12.70 3.98 -2.45
CA ILE A 236 12.39 4.89 -1.34
C ILE A 236 13.63 5.09 -0.47
N LEU A 237 14.33 4.01 -0.14
CA LEU A 237 15.55 4.09 0.68
C LEU A 237 16.65 4.91 -0.01
N SER A 238 16.84 4.74 -1.34
CA SER A 238 17.82 5.53 -2.10
C SER A 238 17.48 7.03 -2.07
N GLU A 239 16.20 7.38 -2.22
CA GLU A 239 15.74 8.78 -2.13
C GLU A 239 16.00 9.38 -0.74
N ILE A 240 15.76 8.61 0.32
CA ILE A 240 16.05 9.06 1.70
C ILE A 240 17.55 9.22 1.94
N CYS A 241 18.37 8.31 1.43
CA CYS A 241 19.83 8.43 1.49
C CYS A 241 20.30 9.69 0.77
N PHE A 242 19.73 10.00 -0.41
CA PHE A 242 20.02 11.25 -1.14
C PHE A 242 19.66 12.49 -0.32
N LYS A 243 18.45 12.56 0.22
CA LYS A 243 17.99 13.69 1.06
C LYS A 243 18.87 13.89 2.30
N ARG A 244 19.45 12.81 2.83
CA ARG A 244 20.40 12.83 3.96
C ARG A 244 21.84 13.04 3.52
N LYS A 245 22.10 13.44 2.27
CA LYS A 245 23.42 13.68 1.67
C LYS A 245 24.37 12.46 1.73
N LYS A 246 23.82 11.25 1.87
CA LYS A 246 24.57 10.00 1.83
C LYS A 246 24.67 9.49 0.39
N TYR A 247 25.34 10.27 -0.46
CA TYR A 247 25.34 10.12 -1.91
C TYR A 247 25.80 8.77 -2.42
N LYS A 248 26.90 8.24 -1.86
CA LYS A 248 27.39 6.89 -2.22
C LYS A 248 26.31 5.83 -1.99
N TRP A 249 25.70 5.81 -0.82
CA TRP A 249 24.63 4.85 -0.53
C TRP A 249 23.40 5.07 -1.42
N ALA A 250 23.03 6.32 -1.67
CA ALA A 250 21.92 6.63 -2.56
C ALA A 250 22.18 6.06 -3.96
N TYR A 251 23.39 6.20 -4.48
CA TYR A 251 23.80 5.64 -5.78
C TYR A 251 23.74 4.11 -5.79
N ASP A 252 24.45 3.45 -4.86
CA ASP A 252 24.52 1.99 -4.80
C ASP A 252 23.14 1.34 -4.68
N ILE A 253 22.25 1.93 -3.86
CA ILE A 253 20.89 1.44 -3.68
C ILE A 253 20.04 1.71 -4.93
N SER A 254 20.18 2.89 -5.57
CA SER A 254 19.44 3.18 -6.81
C SER A 254 19.82 2.23 -7.95
N VAL A 255 21.12 1.90 -8.09
CA VAL A 255 21.60 0.91 -9.06
C VAL A 255 20.99 -0.47 -8.79
N LYS A 256 20.92 -0.91 -7.53
CA LYS A 256 20.25 -2.16 -7.16
C LYS A 256 18.76 -2.14 -7.53
N ALA A 257 18.05 -1.03 -7.25
CA ALA A 257 16.66 -0.87 -7.63
C ALA A 257 16.47 -0.98 -9.16
N LEU A 258 17.35 -0.33 -9.94
CA LEU A 258 17.33 -0.36 -11.40
C LEU A 258 17.71 -1.74 -11.97
N GLY A 259 18.53 -2.51 -11.25
CA GLY A 259 18.81 -3.91 -11.58
C GLY A 259 17.55 -4.78 -11.51
N LEU A 260 16.64 -4.50 -10.57
CA LEU A 260 15.35 -5.18 -10.45
C LEU A 260 14.30 -4.63 -11.43
N CYS A 261 14.31 -3.32 -11.69
CA CYS A 261 13.37 -2.65 -12.61
C CYS A 261 14.04 -1.44 -13.27
N LYS A 262 14.50 -1.61 -14.50
CA LYS A 262 15.23 -0.56 -15.27
C LYS A 262 14.45 0.75 -15.41
N ASN A 263 13.12 0.67 -15.45
CA ASN A 263 12.24 1.81 -15.67
C ASN A 263 11.65 2.39 -14.37
N ASP A 264 12.21 2.05 -13.20
CA ASP A 264 11.72 2.64 -11.95
C ASP A 264 12.03 4.14 -11.93
N LYS A 265 10.95 4.93 -11.91
CA LYS A 265 11.03 6.39 -12.04
C LYS A 265 11.77 7.05 -10.87
N ARG A 266 11.60 6.52 -9.64
CA ARG A 266 12.21 7.09 -8.44
C ARG A 266 13.69 6.83 -8.40
N ALA A 267 14.13 5.62 -8.65
CA ALA A 267 15.54 5.25 -8.68
C ALA A 267 16.29 5.98 -9.81
N ASN A 268 15.68 6.11 -11.00
CA ASN A 268 16.24 6.92 -12.09
C ASN A 268 16.38 8.39 -11.71
N LEU A 269 15.35 8.97 -11.04
CA LEU A 269 15.41 10.36 -10.59
C LEU A 269 16.53 10.58 -9.55
N VAL A 270 16.73 9.64 -8.63
CA VAL A 270 17.82 9.72 -7.65
C VAL A 270 19.17 9.67 -8.35
N LYS A 271 19.36 8.74 -9.29
CA LYS A 271 20.59 8.64 -10.08
C LYS A 271 20.87 9.93 -10.84
N TYR A 272 19.88 10.47 -11.54
CA TYR A 272 19.99 11.76 -12.25
C TYR A 272 20.39 12.91 -11.31
N LYS A 273 19.74 13.03 -10.15
CA LYS A 273 20.10 14.07 -9.17
C LYS A 273 21.53 13.96 -8.66
N LEU A 274 22.03 12.74 -8.51
CA LEU A 274 23.44 12.49 -8.11
C LEU A 274 24.42 12.94 -9.18
N GLU A 275 24.12 12.66 -10.46
CA GLU A 275 24.92 13.12 -11.59
C GLU A 275 24.98 14.66 -11.65
N VAL A 276 23.84 15.32 -11.40
CA VAL A 276 23.77 16.80 -11.32
C VAL A 276 24.61 17.33 -10.15
N GLU A 277 24.55 16.70 -8.98
CA GLU A 277 25.38 17.14 -7.82
C GLU A 277 26.89 16.95 -8.08
N GLU A 278 27.28 15.91 -8.80
CA GLU A 278 28.66 15.68 -9.20
C GLU A 278 29.14 16.74 -10.22
N LEU A 279 28.33 17.03 -11.23
CA LEU A 279 28.60 18.10 -12.19
C LEU A 279 28.76 19.48 -11.51
N LYS A 280 27.92 19.80 -10.54
CA LYS A 280 28.06 21.04 -9.77
C LYS A 280 29.40 21.14 -9.04
N LYS A 281 29.85 20.04 -8.40
CA LYS A 281 31.15 20.03 -7.73
C LYS A 281 32.31 20.23 -8.71
N HIS A 282 32.25 19.64 -9.89
CA HIS A 282 33.26 19.83 -10.91
C HIS A 282 33.28 21.26 -11.41
N LEU A 283 32.10 21.86 -11.62
CA LEU A 283 31.99 23.27 -12.00
C LEU A 283 32.53 24.21 -10.92
N GLU A 284 32.19 24.02 -9.67
CA GLU A 284 32.72 24.79 -8.54
C GLU A 284 34.25 24.71 -8.47
N SER A 285 34.82 23.51 -8.64
CA SER A 285 36.25 23.31 -8.69
C SER A 285 36.91 24.03 -9.87
N ALA A 286 36.31 23.96 -11.08
CA ALA A 286 36.81 24.64 -12.27
C ALA A 286 36.76 26.19 -12.11
N LEU A 287 35.67 26.72 -11.53
CA LEU A 287 35.54 28.14 -11.21
C LEU A 287 36.60 28.62 -10.21
N GLN A 288 36.90 27.79 -9.20
CA GLN A 288 37.93 28.09 -8.21
C GLN A 288 39.33 28.13 -8.86
N CYS A 289 39.63 27.17 -9.74
CA CYS A 289 40.86 27.16 -10.53
C CYS A 289 40.95 28.40 -11.45
N ALA A 290 39.87 28.73 -12.17
CA ALA A 290 39.83 29.88 -13.05
C ALA A 290 40.04 31.23 -12.32
N LYS A 291 39.57 31.36 -11.08
CA LYS A 291 39.82 32.56 -10.23
C LYS A 291 41.29 32.73 -9.84
N HIS A 292 42.06 31.66 -9.77
CA HIS A 292 43.51 31.70 -9.48
C HIS A 292 44.35 31.96 -10.72
N LEU A 293 43.82 31.79 -11.92
CA LEU A 293 44.56 32.07 -13.17
C LEU A 293 44.31 33.51 -13.59
N LYS A 294 45.29 34.41 -13.34
CA LYS A 294 45.23 35.86 -13.54
C LYS A 294 44.95 36.37 -14.98
N ASN A 295 44.84 35.51 -16.00
CA ASN A 295 44.75 35.89 -17.42
C ASN A 295 43.62 35.22 -18.22
N GLN A 296 42.49 34.80 -17.63
CA GLN A 296 41.40 34.13 -18.38
C GLN A 296 40.03 34.71 -18.07
N SER A 297 39.81 36.02 -18.43
CA SER A 297 38.50 36.66 -18.29
C SER A 297 37.39 35.95 -19.08
N ASP A 298 37.72 35.41 -20.25
CA ASP A 298 36.73 34.79 -21.15
C ASP A 298 36.25 33.45 -20.63
N LEU A 299 37.16 32.61 -20.12
CA LEU A 299 36.80 31.33 -19.51
C LEU A 299 35.92 31.53 -18.28
N LEU A 300 36.15 32.59 -17.51
CA LEU A 300 35.35 32.89 -16.33
C LEU A 300 33.91 33.29 -16.67
N MET A 301 33.70 33.97 -17.83
CA MET A 301 32.38 34.33 -18.35
C MET A 301 31.62 33.10 -18.82
N GLU A 302 32.24 32.22 -19.61
CA GLU A 302 31.62 30.97 -20.08
C GLU A 302 31.19 30.03 -18.91
N LEU A 303 32.05 29.92 -17.89
CA LEU A 303 31.74 29.10 -16.70
C LEU A 303 30.59 29.70 -15.88
N LYS A 304 30.47 31.04 -15.79
CA LYS A 304 29.33 31.71 -15.14
C LYS A 304 28.04 31.54 -15.90
N GLU A 305 28.05 31.57 -17.22
CA GLU A 305 26.86 31.30 -18.03
C GLU A 305 26.39 29.83 -17.88
N PHE A 306 27.34 28.91 -17.81
CA PHE A 306 27.04 27.48 -17.55
C PHE A 306 26.45 27.27 -16.15
N GLU A 307 26.97 28.00 -15.13
CA GLU A 307 26.43 27.99 -13.77
C GLU A 307 24.97 28.46 -13.75
N LYS A 308 24.66 29.58 -14.47
CA LYS A 308 23.28 30.06 -14.64
C LYS A 308 22.37 28.98 -15.28
N SER A 309 22.85 28.36 -16.33
CA SER A 309 22.09 27.29 -17.03
C SER A 309 21.75 26.10 -16.10
N LEU A 310 22.66 25.72 -15.20
CA LEU A 310 22.41 24.67 -14.19
C LEU A 310 21.40 25.10 -13.11
N MET A 311 21.24 26.40 -12.84
CA MET A 311 20.22 26.90 -11.89
C MET A 311 18.80 26.79 -12.45
N TYR A 312 18.62 26.77 -13.78
CA TYR A 312 17.31 26.57 -14.43
C TYR A 312 16.91 25.09 -14.53
N LEU A 313 17.80 24.17 -14.20
CA LEU A 313 17.52 22.72 -14.14
C LEU A 313 17.02 22.26 -12.75
N LYS A 314 16.72 23.21 -11.86
CA LYS A 314 16.04 22.97 -10.58
C LYS A 314 14.51 23.04 -10.75
#